data_a2a0f890733696b03d8514153be88770
#
_entry.id   a2a0f890733696b03d8514153be88770
#
_cell.length_a   1.000
_cell.length_b   1.000
_cell.length_c   1.000
_cell.angle_alpha   90.00
_cell.angle_beta   90.00
_cell.angle_gamma   90.00
#
_symmetry.space_group_name_H-M   'P 1'
#
loop_
_entity.id
_entity.type
_entity.pdbx_description
1 polymer ?
#
loop_
_entity_poly.entity_id
_entity_poly.type
_entity_poly.pdbx_seq_one_letter_code
_entity_poly.pdbx_strand_id
1 'polypeptide(L)'
;MHLISMKAILDAVIQFPQHREELLFLGRTIEKSHCMTPVALRKIFPTLDNLKYLDKHYVIDIANNNLRVVALIFFESQKFYVRHVFTHKEYDRFTEKHRTKGKK
;
A
#
# COMPACT_ATOMS: atom_id res chain seq x y z
N MET A 1 7.80 7.42 9.57
CA MET A 1 7.90 5.98 9.22
C MET A 1 8.84 5.83 8.03
N HIS A 2 9.75 4.88 8.12
CA HIS A 2 10.74 4.69 7.07
C HIS A 2 10.17 3.94 5.88
N LEU A 3 10.19 4.58 4.71
CA LEU A 3 9.76 3.95 3.46
C LEU A 3 10.96 3.17 2.88
N ILE A 4 10.87 1.86 2.94
CA ILE A 4 11.99 1.00 2.52
C ILE A 4 12.11 0.91 0.99
N SER A 5 10.98 0.90 0.30
CA SER A 5 10.95 0.56 -1.13
C SER A 5 10.60 1.75 -2.02
N MET A 6 11.36 2.84 -1.91
CA MET A 6 11.13 3.99 -2.80
C MET A 6 11.23 3.62 -4.26
N LYS A 7 12.08 2.64 -4.58
CA LYS A 7 12.20 2.13 -5.95
C LYS A 7 10.86 1.61 -6.47
N ALA A 8 10.08 0.94 -5.62
CA ALA A 8 8.76 0.44 -6.02
C ALA A 8 7.80 1.59 -6.37
N ILE A 9 7.88 2.69 -5.65
CA ILE A 9 7.09 3.90 -5.96
C ILE A 9 7.52 4.48 -7.30
N LEU A 10 8.83 4.58 -7.54
CA LEU A 10 9.35 5.14 -8.80
C LEU A 10 9.01 4.24 -9.98
N ASP A 11 9.07 2.93 -9.80
CA ASP A 11 8.67 1.97 -10.84
C ASP A 11 7.18 2.13 -11.16
N ALA A 12 6.36 2.34 -10.13
CA ALA A 12 4.92 2.56 -10.32
C ALA A 12 4.66 3.88 -11.08
N VAL A 13 5.45 4.91 -10.82
CA VAL A 13 5.33 6.19 -11.55
C VAL A 13 5.60 5.97 -13.04
N ILE A 14 6.56 5.13 -13.38
CA ILE A 14 6.86 4.80 -14.77
C ILE A 14 5.69 4.04 -15.41
N GLN A 15 5.11 3.10 -14.67
CA GLN A 15 4.00 2.29 -15.15
C GLN A 15 2.69 3.09 -15.24
N PHE A 16 2.46 4.00 -14.29
CA PHE A 16 1.24 4.80 -14.18
C PHE A 16 1.56 6.29 -14.16
N PRO A 17 2.11 6.86 -15.26
CA PRO A 17 2.55 8.26 -15.23
C PRO A 17 1.43 9.25 -14.97
N GLN A 18 0.19 8.90 -15.29
CA GLN A 18 -0.98 9.74 -15.02
C GLN A 18 -1.28 9.87 -13.53
N HIS A 19 -0.72 8.99 -12.70
CA HIS A 19 -0.92 9.00 -11.25
C HIS A 19 0.38 9.34 -10.50
N ARG A 20 1.31 9.98 -11.16
CA ARG A 20 2.62 10.34 -10.60
C ARG A 20 2.51 11.13 -9.31
N GLU A 21 1.66 12.17 -9.31
CA GLU A 21 1.54 13.05 -8.15
C GLU A 21 1.02 12.30 -6.92
N GLU A 22 0.02 11.46 -7.10
CA GLU A 22 -0.55 10.68 -6.01
C GLU A 22 0.45 9.67 -5.43
N LEU A 23 1.21 9.03 -6.31
CA LEU A 23 2.22 8.06 -5.88
C LEU A 23 3.35 8.74 -5.11
N LEU A 24 3.84 9.87 -5.59
CA LEU A 24 4.89 10.62 -4.89
C LEU A 24 4.38 11.20 -3.58
N PHE A 25 3.12 11.66 -3.56
CA PHE A 25 2.50 12.15 -2.33
C PHE A 25 2.44 11.05 -1.27
N LEU A 26 2.05 9.85 -1.67
CA LEU A 26 2.03 8.69 -0.76
C LEU A 26 3.40 8.47 -0.13
N GLY A 27 4.45 8.41 -0.95
CA GLY A 27 5.80 8.19 -0.47
C GLY A 27 6.26 9.26 0.51
N ARG A 28 6.06 10.53 0.15
CA ARG A 28 6.46 11.65 1.01
C ARG A 28 5.68 11.66 2.32
N THR A 29 4.39 11.37 2.26
CA THR A 29 3.52 11.36 3.44
C THR A 29 3.95 10.25 4.40
N ILE A 30 4.24 9.07 3.89
CA ILE A 30 4.71 7.96 4.72
C ILE A 30 6.03 8.34 5.40
N GLU A 31 6.98 8.90 4.68
CA GLU A 31 8.28 9.27 5.24
C GLU A 31 8.15 10.29 6.37
N LYS A 32 7.18 11.19 6.29
CA LYS A 32 6.96 12.22 7.31
C LYS A 32 6.12 11.74 8.48
N SER A 33 5.43 10.61 8.35
CA SER A 33 4.51 10.14 9.38
C SER A 33 5.24 9.40 10.51
N HIS A 34 4.60 9.39 11.69
CA HIS A 34 5.09 8.67 12.87
C HIS A 34 3.97 7.82 13.46
N CYS A 35 3.16 7.23 12.60
CA CYS A 35 2.03 6.42 13.03
C CYS A 35 2.50 5.11 13.67
N MET A 36 2.06 4.85 14.90
CA MET A 36 2.44 3.64 15.63
C MET A 36 1.38 2.54 15.53
N THR A 37 0.22 2.85 14.97
CA THR A 37 -0.90 1.91 14.85
C THR A 37 -1.60 2.07 13.51
N PRO A 38 -2.32 1.02 13.05
CA PRO A 38 -3.15 1.16 11.85
C PRO A 38 -4.20 2.25 11.97
N VAL A 39 -4.77 2.43 13.17
CA VAL A 39 -5.77 3.47 13.41
C VAL A 39 -5.18 4.86 13.14
N ALA A 40 -3.97 5.11 13.61
CA ALA A 40 -3.29 6.39 13.39
C ALA A 40 -3.02 6.62 11.90
N LEU A 41 -2.57 5.59 11.20
CA LEU A 41 -2.28 5.70 9.77
C LEU A 41 -3.56 5.88 8.95
N ARG A 42 -4.67 5.28 9.39
CA ARG A 42 -5.97 5.43 8.72
C ARG A 42 -6.48 6.86 8.77
N LYS A 43 -6.06 7.65 9.74
CA LYS A 43 -6.41 9.07 9.80
C LYS A 43 -5.80 9.86 8.65
N ILE A 44 -4.64 9.42 8.18
CA ILE A 44 -3.96 10.03 7.03
C ILE A 44 -4.47 9.43 5.72
N PHE A 45 -4.63 8.10 5.70
CA PHE A 45 -5.13 7.37 4.54
C PHE A 45 -6.41 6.63 4.92
N PRO A 46 -7.57 7.29 4.78
CA PRO A 46 -8.84 6.71 5.23
C PRO A 46 -9.20 5.37 4.58
N THR A 47 -8.64 5.07 3.42
CA THR A 47 -8.89 3.82 2.72
C THR A 47 -8.03 2.66 3.20
N LEU A 48 -7.11 2.90 4.15
CA LEU A 48 -6.25 1.85 4.68
C LEU A 48 -7.07 0.70 5.25
N ASP A 49 -6.77 -0.52 4.83
CA ASP A 49 -7.46 -1.71 5.30
C ASP A 49 -6.47 -2.86 5.41
N ASN A 50 -6.81 -3.83 6.23
CA ASN A 50 -6.01 -5.04 6.38
C ASN A 50 -6.23 -5.95 5.17
N LEU A 51 -5.15 -6.59 4.73
CA LEU A 51 -5.23 -7.62 3.71
C LEU A 51 -5.47 -8.95 4.43
N LYS A 52 -6.67 -9.49 4.33
CA LYS A 52 -7.14 -10.62 5.16
C LYS A 52 -6.25 -11.86 5.12
N TYR A 53 -5.61 -12.11 3.98
CA TYR A 53 -4.94 -13.39 3.74
C TYR A 53 -3.43 -13.34 3.91
N LEU A 54 -2.89 -12.17 4.25
CA LEU A 54 -1.45 -11.99 4.44
C LEU A 54 -1.20 -11.18 5.70
N ASP A 55 -0.46 -11.77 6.64
CA ASP A 55 -0.16 -11.13 7.90
C ASP A 55 0.62 -9.83 7.71
N LYS A 56 0.25 -8.79 8.48
CA LYS A 56 0.91 -7.48 8.49
C LYS A 56 0.91 -6.76 7.14
N HIS A 57 0.09 -7.23 6.22
CA HIS A 57 -0.10 -6.57 4.93
C HIS A 57 -1.36 -5.71 4.96
N TYR A 58 -1.26 -4.57 4.29
CA TYR A 58 -2.32 -3.57 4.24
C TYR A 58 -2.50 -3.11 2.81
N VAL A 59 -3.67 -2.58 2.51
CA VAL A 59 -3.97 -2.00 1.20
C VAL A 59 -4.45 -0.57 1.40
N ILE A 60 -3.98 0.32 0.53
CA ILE A 60 -4.38 1.72 0.50
C ILE A 60 -4.84 2.05 -0.91
N ASP A 61 -6.06 2.59 -1.04
CA ASP A 61 -6.57 3.07 -2.32
C ASP A 61 -6.09 4.51 -2.52
N ILE A 62 -5.55 4.81 -3.67
CA ILE A 62 -5.10 6.15 -4.04
C ILE A 62 -5.62 6.52 -5.43
N ALA A 63 -5.40 7.76 -5.84
CA ALA A 63 -5.78 8.25 -7.17
C ALA A 63 -7.26 8.02 -7.47
N ASN A 64 -8.14 8.43 -6.53
CA ASN A 64 -9.59 8.25 -6.64
C ASN A 64 -9.95 6.77 -6.85
N ASN A 65 -9.28 5.89 -6.10
CA ASN A 65 -9.47 4.45 -6.16
C ASN A 65 -9.03 3.79 -7.47
N ASN A 66 -8.26 4.50 -8.29
CA ASN A 66 -7.73 3.93 -9.53
C ASN A 66 -6.55 3.00 -9.30
N LEU A 67 -5.83 3.21 -8.20
CA LEU A 67 -4.70 2.36 -7.83
C LEU A 67 -4.86 1.85 -6.41
N ARG A 68 -4.34 0.64 -6.17
CA ARG A 68 -4.27 0.05 -4.84
C ARG A 68 -2.84 -0.30 -4.53
N VAL A 69 -2.35 0.23 -3.40
CA VAL A 69 -0.99 -0.03 -2.94
C VAL A 69 -1.06 -1.10 -1.86
N VAL A 70 -0.36 -2.21 -2.09
CA VAL A 70 -0.23 -3.28 -1.09
C VAL A 70 1.09 -3.09 -0.39
N ALA A 71 1.04 -2.99 0.93
CA ALA A 71 2.22 -2.71 1.75
C ALA A 71 2.35 -3.69 2.90
N LEU A 72 3.59 -4.02 3.22
CA LEU A 72 3.94 -4.76 4.44
C LEU A 72 4.40 -3.72 5.44
N ILE A 73 3.69 -3.59 6.57
CA ILE A 73 3.95 -2.52 7.52
C ILE A 73 4.29 -3.09 8.89
N PHE A 74 5.44 -2.66 9.41
CA PHE A 74 5.87 -2.97 10.78
C PHE A 74 5.78 -1.67 11.58
N PHE A 75 4.66 -1.47 12.26
CA PHE A 75 4.41 -0.22 12.98
C PHE A 75 5.39 0.02 14.12
N GLU A 76 5.71 -1.01 14.89
CA GLU A 76 6.64 -0.90 15.99
C GLU A 76 8.02 -0.41 15.55
N SER A 77 8.55 -0.96 14.47
CA SER A 77 9.87 -0.58 13.97
C SER A 77 9.81 0.54 12.94
N GLN A 78 8.62 1.07 12.65
CA GLN A 78 8.42 2.19 11.74
C GLN A 78 8.95 1.91 10.34
N LYS A 79 8.62 0.72 9.79
CA LYS A 79 9.05 0.32 8.44
C LYS A 79 7.84 0.06 7.55
N PHE A 80 7.88 0.65 6.36
CA PHE A 80 6.82 0.54 5.37
C PHE A 80 7.43 0.02 4.07
N TYR A 81 7.07 -1.20 3.70
CA TYR A 81 7.54 -1.84 2.46
C TYR A 81 6.41 -1.81 1.43
N VAL A 82 6.64 -1.17 0.28
CA VAL A 82 5.69 -1.23 -0.82
C VAL A 82 5.90 -2.57 -1.53
N ARG A 83 4.88 -3.42 -1.46
CA ARG A 83 4.96 -4.74 -2.08
C ARG A 83 4.44 -4.74 -3.51
N HIS A 84 3.31 -4.06 -3.75
CA HIS A 84 2.68 -4.01 -5.06
C HIS A 84 1.95 -2.70 -5.24
N VAL A 85 1.87 -2.25 -6.49
CA VAL A 85 0.97 -1.16 -6.88
C VAL A 85 0.13 -1.72 -8.01
N PHE A 86 -1.17 -1.85 -7.77
CA PHE A 86 -2.10 -2.53 -8.68
C PHE A 86 -3.20 -1.62 -9.17
N THR A 87 -3.71 -1.90 -10.38
CA THR A 87 -5.04 -1.46 -10.77
C THR A 87 -6.07 -2.32 -10.02
N HIS A 88 -7.36 -1.93 -10.08
CA HIS A 88 -8.43 -2.73 -9.48
C HIS A 88 -8.45 -4.16 -9.97
N LYS A 89 -8.31 -4.35 -11.27
CA LYS A 89 -8.31 -5.67 -11.90
C LYS A 89 -7.18 -6.54 -11.39
N GLU A 90 -5.99 -5.96 -11.32
CA GLU A 90 -4.81 -6.67 -10.82
C GLU A 90 -4.97 -7.04 -9.35
N TYR A 91 -5.53 -6.12 -8.56
CA TYR A 91 -5.76 -6.36 -7.15
C TYR A 91 -6.78 -7.48 -6.94
N ASP A 92 -7.85 -7.49 -7.73
CA ASP A 92 -8.88 -8.53 -7.64
C ASP A 92 -8.27 -9.92 -7.92
N ARG A 93 -7.42 -10.02 -8.93
CA ARG A 93 -6.72 -11.28 -9.22
C ARG A 93 -5.80 -11.70 -8.10
N PHE A 94 -5.10 -10.74 -7.53
CA PHE A 94 -4.17 -10.98 -6.42
C PHE A 94 -4.92 -11.51 -5.20
N THR A 95 -6.02 -10.88 -4.82
CA THR A 95 -6.80 -11.29 -3.66
C THR A 95 -7.48 -12.64 -3.88
N GLU A 96 -7.99 -12.88 -5.07
CA GLU A 96 -8.61 -14.15 -5.41
C GLU A 96 -7.62 -15.30 -5.28
N LYS A 97 -6.41 -15.12 -5.78
CA LYS A 97 -5.34 -16.11 -5.67
C LYS A 97 -5.02 -16.44 -4.21
N HIS A 98 -4.89 -15.41 -3.36
CA HIS A 98 -4.57 -15.62 -1.96
C HIS A 98 -5.73 -16.19 -1.17
N ARG A 99 -6.95 -15.80 -1.51
CA ARG A 99 -8.15 -16.35 -0.88
C ARG A 99 -8.27 -17.83 -1.13
N THR A 100 -8.03 -18.27 -2.36
CA THR A 100 -8.05 -19.68 -2.73
C THR A 100 -7.01 -20.47 -1.96
N LYS A 101 -5.82 -19.92 -1.82
CA LYS A 101 -4.72 -20.50 -1.05
C LYS A 101 -5.08 -20.62 0.42
N GLY A 102 -5.74 -19.61 0.96
CA GLY A 102 -6.12 -19.57 2.38
C GLY A 102 -7.18 -20.58 2.75
N LYS A 103 -7.91 -21.12 1.80
CA LYS A 103 -8.96 -22.11 2.04
C LYS A 103 -8.42 -23.51 2.26
N LYS A 104 -7.19 -23.73 1.96
CA LYS A 104 -6.54 -25.01 2.20
C LYS A 104 -5.94 -25.07 3.59
#